data_d702b5fe438eb87ced99ffbd405fc4d9
#
_entry.id   d702b5fe438eb87ced99ffbd405fc4d9
#
_cell.length_a   1.000
_cell.length_b   1.000
_cell.length_c   1.000
_cell.angle_alpha   90.00
_cell.angle_beta   90.00
_cell.angle_gamma   90.00
#
_symmetry.space_group_name_H-M   'P 1'
#
loop_
_entity.id
_entity.type
_entity.pdbx_description
1 polymer ?
#
loop_
_entity_poly.entity_id
_entity_poly.type
_entity_poly.pdbx_seq_one_letter_code
_entity_poly.pdbx_strand_id
1 'polypeptide(L)'
;AAAAAPNRVIELEAACKSDGTVTAFKFDQLDDYGAFLRAPMPGPLYRMHGILTGAYDIKNLTVRNRVVLTNKCPSAMVRGFGGPQMYYGIERVMHKVAVELGLDPLEVLKKNLVPAGVFPYRAAAGALLDSGDYPKAVELGVEKGHLADLKKRRDQARAEGKLYGIGYAAIVEPAQSNMGYLSNILPHEERQRNPKGGAAANATITVDPLGTVSVTADSIPQGQGHQTILSQIVADELGLTPENIKVNLDFDTAKDAWSIATGNYSSRFSSATTVACYKAAQKIKDKLARIASQTLNVPPKQIGFADGMVFDTANPENSIKFYRAAGAAHWTPGALPEGMEPCVRETGSWSPPELESPNEQDQINTSLTYGFVFDYCGVEIDRDTGAVKIDKYVTTHDSGTILNPLIADGQVFGAFAWGVGCALYEEFVYGEDGSFKTGTFADYLVPTIHEVPEPKI
;
A
#
# COMPACT_ATOMS: atom_id res chain seq x y z
N ALA A 1 -16.47 -17.23 -6.34
CA ALA A 1 -17.48 -16.23 -6.66
C ALA A 1 -16.79 -15.03 -7.30
N ALA A 2 -17.27 -14.62 -8.47
CA ALA A 2 -16.77 -13.43 -9.13
C ALA A 2 -17.05 -12.19 -8.28
N ALA A 3 -16.18 -11.22 -8.37
CA ALA A 3 -16.35 -9.95 -7.71
C ALA A 3 -15.62 -8.87 -8.53
N ALA A 4 -16.24 -7.71 -8.63
CA ALA A 4 -15.75 -6.58 -9.40
C ALA A 4 -15.37 -5.40 -8.47
N ALA A 5 -14.62 -4.42 -8.99
CA ALA A 5 -14.57 -3.11 -8.37
C ALA A 5 -15.97 -2.45 -8.40
N PRO A 6 -16.33 -1.61 -7.43
CA PRO A 6 -17.59 -0.89 -7.51
C PRO A 6 -17.58 0.06 -8.71
N ASN A 7 -18.70 0.11 -9.42
CA ASN A 7 -18.95 1.14 -10.40
C ASN A 7 -19.27 2.44 -9.66
N ARG A 8 -18.52 3.48 -9.94
CA ARG A 8 -18.68 4.78 -9.31
C ARG A 8 -19.04 5.87 -10.31
N VAL A 9 -20.09 6.60 -10.03
CA VAL A 9 -20.39 7.89 -10.66
C VAL A 9 -19.95 8.99 -9.72
N ILE A 10 -19.13 9.91 -10.20
CA ILE A 10 -18.63 11.04 -9.42
C ILE A 10 -19.00 12.33 -10.15
N GLU A 11 -19.79 13.16 -9.47
CA GLU A 11 -19.94 14.56 -9.81
C GLU A 11 -19.00 15.36 -8.91
N LEU A 12 -17.99 15.99 -9.50
CA LEU A 12 -16.98 16.73 -8.77
C LEU A 12 -16.90 18.17 -9.28
N GLU A 13 -17.14 19.11 -8.37
CA GLU A 13 -17.01 20.53 -8.59
C GLU A 13 -15.77 21.07 -7.87
N ALA A 14 -15.05 22.00 -8.51
CA ALA A 14 -13.94 22.72 -7.90
C ALA A 14 -14.19 24.23 -7.91
N ALA A 15 -13.99 24.89 -6.79
CA ALA A 15 -13.89 26.34 -6.75
C ALA A 15 -12.42 26.74 -6.87
N CYS A 16 -12.10 27.65 -7.79
CA CYS A 16 -10.74 28.10 -8.03
C CYS A 16 -10.64 29.60 -8.27
N LYS A 17 -9.47 30.17 -8.03
CA LYS A 17 -9.12 31.54 -8.43
C LYS A 17 -8.67 31.56 -9.89
N SER A 18 -8.66 32.74 -10.50
CA SER A 18 -8.19 32.95 -11.88
C SER A 18 -6.72 32.55 -12.11
N ASP A 19 -5.93 32.47 -11.05
CA ASP A 19 -4.53 32.05 -11.09
C ASP A 19 -4.33 30.53 -10.99
N GLY A 20 -5.43 29.74 -10.99
CA GLY A 20 -5.40 28.28 -10.89
C GLY A 20 -5.33 27.73 -9.47
N THR A 21 -5.37 28.58 -8.42
CA THR A 21 -5.43 28.10 -7.03
C THR A 21 -6.81 27.52 -6.73
N VAL A 22 -6.89 26.24 -6.42
CA VAL A 22 -8.13 25.55 -6.04
C VAL A 22 -8.39 25.72 -4.54
N THR A 23 -9.59 26.15 -4.18
CA THR A 23 -9.94 26.51 -2.81
C THR A 23 -10.95 25.57 -2.16
N ALA A 24 -11.73 24.85 -2.96
CA ALA A 24 -12.73 23.91 -2.46
C ALA A 24 -13.01 22.80 -3.46
N PHE A 25 -13.40 21.64 -2.93
CA PHE A 25 -14.03 20.53 -3.68
C PHE A 25 -15.42 20.24 -3.13
N LYS A 26 -16.33 19.86 -4.05
CA LYS A 26 -17.63 19.30 -3.70
C LYS A 26 -17.84 18.00 -4.46
N PHE A 27 -17.94 16.91 -3.72
CA PHE A 27 -18.18 15.57 -4.24
C PHE A 27 -19.64 15.16 -4.08
N ASP A 28 -20.24 14.64 -5.13
CA ASP A 28 -21.43 13.79 -5.07
C ASP A 28 -21.06 12.45 -5.71
N GLN A 29 -20.96 11.40 -4.89
CA GLN A 29 -20.51 10.09 -5.30
C GLN A 29 -21.63 9.07 -5.14
N LEU A 30 -21.80 8.22 -6.16
CA LEU A 30 -22.70 7.09 -6.14
C LEU A 30 -21.94 5.82 -6.49
N ASP A 31 -21.88 4.88 -5.56
CA ASP A 31 -21.28 3.56 -5.74
C ASP A 31 -22.33 2.48 -5.90
N ASP A 32 -22.25 1.70 -6.96
CA ASP A 32 -23.01 0.48 -7.17
C ASP A 32 -22.23 -0.74 -6.66
N TYR A 33 -22.76 -1.39 -5.64
CA TYR A 33 -22.14 -2.56 -5.00
C TYR A 33 -22.68 -3.90 -5.48
N GLY A 34 -23.54 -3.91 -6.50
CA GLY A 34 -24.17 -5.11 -7.02
C GLY A 34 -25.26 -5.66 -6.11
N ALA A 35 -25.49 -6.99 -6.12
CA ALA A 35 -26.69 -7.60 -5.54
C ALA A 35 -26.75 -7.56 -3.99
N PHE A 36 -25.62 -7.49 -3.32
CA PHE A 36 -25.56 -7.44 -1.84
C PHE A 36 -24.22 -6.90 -1.34
N LEU A 37 -24.24 -6.32 -0.15
CA LEU A 37 -23.04 -5.94 0.58
C LEU A 37 -22.48 -7.15 1.36
N ARG A 38 -21.16 -7.30 1.32
CA ARG A 38 -20.41 -8.22 2.18
C ARG A 38 -19.20 -7.49 2.77
N ALA A 39 -18.76 -7.88 3.95
CA ALA A 39 -17.58 -7.27 4.54
C ALA A 39 -16.37 -7.34 3.58
N PRO A 40 -15.60 -6.26 3.43
CA PRO A 40 -15.65 -4.97 4.10
C PRO A 40 -16.41 -3.87 3.33
N MET A 41 -17.42 -4.21 2.54
CA MET A 41 -18.20 -3.22 1.79
C MET A 41 -19.13 -2.41 2.71
N PRO A 42 -19.37 -1.12 2.44
CA PRO A 42 -18.93 -0.29 1.29
C PRO A 42 -17.57 0.39 1.48
N GLY A 43 -16.58 -0.36 1.95
CA GLY A 43 -15.23 0.13 2.25
C GLY A 43 -14.53 0.95 1.16
N PRO A 44 -14.61 0.63 -0.16
CA PRO A 44 -13.97 1.42 -1.22
C PRO A 44 -14.35 2.90 -1.22
N LEU A 45 -15.59 3.21 -0.82
CA LEU A 45 -16.06 4.59 -0.72
C LEU A 45 -15.49 5.30 0.52
N TYR A 46 -15.47 4.61 1.66
CA TYR A 46 -15.14 5.22 2.95
C TYR A 46 -13.66 5.14 3.34
N ARG A 47 -12.89 4.16 2.84
CA ARG A 47 -11.44 4.09 3.09
C ARG A 47 -10.71 5.35 2.59
N MET A 48 -11.16 5.88 1.46
CA MET A 48 -10.55 7.06 0.84
C MET A 48 -11.06 8.38 1.42
N HIS A 49 -12.01 8.35 2.35
CA HIS A 49 -12.69 9.56 2.84
C HIS A 49 -11.71 10.57 3.45
N GLY A 50 -10.76 10.11 4.27
CA GLY A 50 -9.79 11.01 4.92
C GLY A 50 -8.88 11.79 3.96
N ILE A 51 -8.69 11.30 2.73
CA ILE A 51 -7.79 11.89 1.72
C ILE A 51 -8.51 12.36 0.46
N LEU A 52 -9.77 12.77 0.56
CA LEU A 52 -10.56 13.25 -0.59
C LEU A 52 -10.00 14.52 -1.27
N THR A 53 -9.01 15.16 -0.69
CA THR A 53 -8.26 16.23 -1.36
C THR A 53 -7.00 15.74 -2.09
N GLY A 54 -6.71 14.42 -2.05
CA GLY A 54 -5.52 13.86 -2.68
C GLY A 54 -4.22 14.48 -2.16
N ALA A 55 -3.30 14.77 -3.06
CA ALA A 55 -2.01 15.41 -2.76
C ALA A 55 -2.10 16.95 -2.63
N TYR A 56 -3.32 17.51 -2.66
CA TYR A 56 -3.53 18.94 -2.79
C TYR A 56 -3.88 19.64 -1.49
N ASP A 57 -3.36 20.86 -1.31
CA ASP A 57 -3.63 21.75 -0.17
C ASP A 57 -4.98 22.47 -0.30
N ILE A 58 -6.07 21.68 -0.34
CA ILE A 58 -7.44 22.19 -0.46
C ILE A 58 -8.10 22.18 0.91
N LYS A 59 -8.59 23.34 1.36
CA LYS A 59 -9.06 23.53 2.74
C LYS A 59 -10.56 23.27 2.93
N ASN A 60 -11.35 23.39 1.88
CA ASN A 60 -12.81 23.29 1.97
C ASN A 60 -13.30 22.08 1.20
N LEU A 61 -14.14 21.29 1.84
CA LEU A 61 -14.63 20.04 1.28
C LEU A 61 -16.11 19.83 1.65
N THR A 62 -16.93 19.51 0.64
CA THR A 62 -18.29 19.00 0.85
C THR A 62 -18.40 17.64 0.18
N VAL A 63 -18.97 16.67 0.87
CA VAL A 63 -19.08 15.29 0.38
C VAL A 63 -20.47 14.76 0.57
N ARG A 64 -21.04 14.18 -0.48
CA ARG A 64 -22.24 13.35 -0.44
C ARG A 64 -21.90 11.97 -0.99
N ASN A 65 -22.08 10.94 -0.16
CA ASN A 65 -21.87 9.55 -0.54
C ASN A 65 -23.21 8.83 -0.63
N ARG A 66 -23.42 8.12 -1.74
CA ARG A 66 -24.62 7.29 -1.97
C ARG A 66 -24.17 5.87 -2.31
N VAL A 67 -24.82 4.90 -1.69
CA VAL A 67 -24.60 3.47 -1.92
C VAL A 67 -25.89 2.88 -2.48
N VAL A 68 -25.79 2.19 -3.61
CA VAL A 68 -26.93 1.50 -4.22
C VAL A 68 -26.64 0.02 -4.42
N LEU A 69 -27.69 -0.77 -4.41
CA LEU A 69 -27.66 -2.19 -4.77
C LEU A 69 -28.38 -2.37 -6.10
N THR A 70 -27.84 -3.24 -6.94
CA THR A 70 -28.38 -3.58 -8.26
C THR A 70 -28.24 -5.07 -8.49
N ASN A 71 -28.85 -5.59 -9.57
CA ASN A 71 -28.77 -7.02 -9.91
C ASN A 71 -27.44 -7.42 -10.60
N LYS A 72 -26.37 -6.65 -10.38
CA LYS A 72 -25.04 -6.92 -10.92
C LYS A 72 -24.21 -7.80 -9.99
N CYS A 73 -23.04 -8.23 -10.48
CA CYS A 73 -22.05 -8.94 -9.66
C CYS A 73 -21.69 -8.12 -8.41
N PRO A 74 -21.68 -8.73 -7.22
CA PRO A 74 -21.31 -8.03 -6.00
C PRO A 74 -19.88 -7.51 -6.04
N SER A 75 -19.67 -6.29 -5.55
CA SER A 75 -18.33 -5.71 -5.45
C SER A 75 -17.49 -6.35 -4.34
N ALA A 76 -16.18 -6.38 -4.54
CA ALA A 76 -15.20 -6.90 -3.61
C ALA A 76 -13.95 -6.04 -3.53
N MET A 77 -12.97 -6.53 -2.76
CA MET A 77 -11.66 -5.91 -2.69
C MET A 77 -10.93 -6.10 -4.02
N VAL A 78 -10.62 -4.97 -4.66
CA VAL A 78 -9.79 -4.89 -5.86
C VAL A 78 -8.62 -3.97 -5.55
N ARG A 79 -7.46 -4.19 -6.16
CA ARG A 79 -6.25 -3.39 -5.95
C ARG A 79 -6.55 -1.89 -6.05
N GLY A 80 -6.06 -1.10 -5.05
CA GLY A 80 -6.38 0.33 -4.91
C GLY A 80 -7.62 0.63 -4.06
N PHE A 81 -8.55 -0.32 -3.89
CA PHE A 81 -9.70 -0.29 -2.97
C PHE A 81 -10.38 1.09 -2.83
N GLY A 82 -10.87 1.61 -3.95
CA GLY A 82 -11.55 2.92 -4.05
C GLY A 82 -10.65 4.08 -4.47
N GLY A 83 -9.33 3.90 -4.41
CA GLY A 83 -8.34 4.89 -4.86
C GLY A 83 -8.49 5.25 -6.35
N PRO A 84 -8.45 4.29 -7.28
CA PRO A 84 -8.51 4.58 -8.71
C PRO A 84 -9.73 5.42 -9.10
N GLN A 85 -10.91 5.11 -8.54
CA GLN A 85 -12.13 5.87 -8.82
C GLN A 85 -12.05 7.31 -8.30
N MET A 86 -11.52 7.50 -7.10
CA MET A 86 -11.39 8.81 -6.48
C MET A 86 -10.34 9.67 -7.19
N TYR A 87 -9.16 9.13 -7.42
CA TYR A 87 -8.06 9.88 -8.06
C TYR A 87 -8.39 10.25 -9.50
N TYR A 88 -9.07 9.37 -10.25
CA TYR A 88 -9.55 9.72 -11.56
C TYR A 88 -10.41 11.00 -11.54
N GLY A 89 -11.34 11.09 -10.58
CA GLY A 89 -12.18 12.30 -10.43
C GLY A 89 -11.36 13.54 -10.09
N ILE A 90 -10.47 13.44 -9.10
CA ILE A 90 -9.62 14.55 -8.64
C ILE A 90 -8.71 15.04 -9.77
N GLU A 91 -7.94 14.16 -10.39
CA GLU A 91 -6.98 14.56 -11.43
C GLU A 91 -7.69 15.10 -12.69
N ARG A 92 -8.88 14.57 -13.03
CA ARG A 92 -9.70 15.11 -14.11
C ARG A 92 -10.23 16.51 -13.83
N VAL A 93 -10.68 16.81 -12.59
CA VAL A 93 -11.14 18.17 -12.26
C VAL A 93 -9.97 19.14 -12.19
N MET A 94 -8.83 18.75 -11.67
CA MET A 94 -7.61 19.59 -11.66
C MET A 94 -7.16 19.94 -13.09
N HIS A 95 -7.17 18.94 -13.98
CA HIS A 95 -6.89 19.17 -15.41
C HIS A 95 -7.92 20.10 -16.04
N LYS A 96 -9.22 19.93 -15.73
CA LYS A 96 -10.29 20.78 -16.25
C LYS A 96 -10.13 22.22 -15.79
N VAL A 97 -9.75 22.47 -14.54
CA VAL A 97 -9.43 23.84 -14.04
C VAL A 97 -8.34 24.48 -14.90
N ALA A 98 -7.28 23.74 -15.23
CA ALA A 98 -6.21 24.27 -16.07
C ALA A 98 -6.70 24.62 -17.49
N VAL A 99 -7.48 23.74 -18.10
CA VAL A 99 -8.01 23.94 -19.46
C VAL A 99 -8.96 25.15 -19.52
N GLU A 100 -9.91 25.25 -18.59
CA GLU A 100 -10.91 26.34 -18.53
C GLU A 100 -10.25 27.71 -18.28
N LEU A 101 -9.12 27.74 -17.55
CA LEU A 101 -8.37 28.97 -17.30
C LEU A 101 -7.28 29.24 -18.34
N GLY A 102 -7.05 28.35 -19.31
CA GLY A 102 -5.97 28.47 -20.30
C GLY A 102 -4.56 28.34 -19.70
N LEU A 103 -4.41 27.60 -18.59
CA LEU A 103 -3.15 27.38 -17.88
C LEU A 103 -2.53 26.01 -18.25
N ASP A 104 -1.20 25.87 -18.03
CA ASP A 104 -0.55 24.55 -18.15
C ASP A 104 -1.03 23.62 -17.01
N PRO A 105 -1.56 22.42 -17.34
CA PRO A 105 -2.07 21.48 -16.32
C PRO A 105 -1.03 21.08 -15.27
N LEU A 106 0.24 20.95 -15.66
CA LEU A 106 1.32 20.62 -14.72
C LEU A 106 1.56 21.78 -13.74
N GLU A 107 1.48 23.02 -14.19
CA GLU A 107 1.67 24.18 -13.31
C GLU A 107 0.49 24.34 -12.34
N VAL A 108 -0.75 24.06 -12.77
CA VAL A 108 -1.90 24.03 -11.86
C VAL A 108 -1.76 22.90 -10.83
N LEU A 109 -1.32 21.70 -11.25
CA LEU A 109 -1.01 20.60 -10.33
C LEU A 109 0.02 21.03 -9.29
N LYS A 110 1.19 21.49 -9.72
CA LYS A 110 2.32 21.91 -8.84
C LYS A 110 1.91 23.01 -7.85
N LYS A 111 1.14 23.98 -8.32
CA LYS A 111 0.68 25.12 -7.52
C LYS A 111 -0.19 24.72 -6.33
N ASN A 112 -0.95 23.64 -6.48
CA ASN A 112 -1.91 23.20 -5.46
C ASN A 112 -1.40 22.05 -4.58
N LEU A 113 -0.18 21.52 -4.80
CA LEU A 113 0.38 20.48 -3.95
C LEU A 113 0.50 20.94 -2.49
N VAL A 114 0.36 19.99 -1.57
CA VAL A 114 0.78 20.20 -0.17
C VAL A 114 2.25 20.59 -0.18
N PRO A 115 2.62 21.77 0.39
CA PRO A 115 3.98 22.27 0.30
C PRO A 115 4.96 21.46 1.16
N ALA A 116 6.24 21.48 0.79
CA ALA A 116 7.29 20.91 1.62
C ALA A 116 7.37 21.58 3.00
N GLY A 117 7.77 20.84 4.01
CA GLY A 117 8.04 21.36 5.36
C GLY A 117 6.81 21.59 6.24
N VAL A 118 5.58 21.25 5.78
CA VAL A 118 4.35 21.38 6.60
C VAL A 118 3.91 20.05 7.22
N PHE A 119 4.65 18.97 6.98
CA PHE A 119 4.33 17.65 7.52
C PHE A 119 4.67 17.51 9.01
N PRO A 120 3.87 16.75 9.80
CA PRO A 120 2.68 16.04 9.35
C PRO A 120 1.54 17.01 9.01
N TYR A 121 0.90 16.80 7.85
CA TYR A 121 -0.15 17.66 7.31
C TYR A 121 -1.54 17.04 7.50
N ARG A 122 -2.48 17.77 8.13
CA ARG A 122 -3.86 17.30 8.26
C ARG A 122 -4.70 17.77 7.08
N ALA A 123 -5.13 16.82 6.26
CA ALA A 123 -6.04 17.06 5.14
C ALA A 123 -7.44 17.48 5.62
N ALA A 124 -8.21 18.14 4.77
CA ALA A 124 -9.54 18.66 5.12
C ALA A 124 -10.51 17.59 5.63
N ALA A 125 -10.42 16.36 5.12
CA ALA A 125 -11.24 15.22 5.55
C ALA A 125 -10.62 14.40 6.71
N GLY A 126 -9.50 14.85 7.28
CA GLY A 126 -8.95 14.37 8.55
C GLY A 126 -7.71 13.50 8.47
N ALA A 127 -7.31 12.98 7.31
CA ALA A 127 -6.07 12.22 7.20
C ALA A 127 -4.86 13.02 7.65
N LEU A 128 -3.99 12.40 8.43
CA LEU A 128 -2.72 12.97 8.87
C LEU A 128 -1.61 12.43 7.98
N LEU A 129 -1.30 13.16 6.90
CA LEU A 129 -0.20 12.83 6.00
C LEU A 129 1.11 12.95 6.77
N ASP A 130 1.82 11.84 6.90
CA ASP A 130 2.94 11.70 7.84
C ASP A 130 4.20 12.46 7.41
N SER A 131 4.57 12.37 6.15
CA SER A 131 5.82 12.91 5.62
C SER A 131 5.75 13.12 4.11
N GLY A 132 6.76 13.77 3.54
CA GLY A 132 6.96 13.90 2.12
C GLY A 132 7.49 15.26 1.68
N ASP A 133 7.95 15.30 0.44
CA ASP A 133 8.26 16.51 -0.32
C ASP A 133 7.68 16.36 -1.72
N TYR A 134 6.35 16.59 -1.84
CA TYR A 134 5.61 16.38 -3.07
C TYR A 134 6.10 17.25 -4.24
N PRO A 135 6.39 18.56 -4.02
CA PRO A 135 6.99 19.39 -5.06
C PRO A 135 8.32 18.82 -5.58
N LYS A 136 9.18 18.35 -4.69
CA LYS A 136 10.47 17.76 -5.05
C LYS A 136 10.33 16.48 -5.85
N ALA A 137 9.39 15.61 -5.47
CA ALA A 137 9.12 14.38 -6.22
C ALA A 137 8.62 14.68 -7.64
N VAL A 138 7.74 15.69 -7.80
CA VAL A 138 7.30 16.15 -9.12
C VAL A 138 8.47 16.70 -9.94
N GLU A 139 9.34 17.52 -9.36
CA GLU A 139 10.54 18.05 -10.04
C GLU A 139 11.45 16.93 -10.52
N LEU A 140 11.74 15.94 -9.68
CA LEU A 140 12.55 14.77 -10.03
C LEU A 140 11.91 13.96 -11.17
N GLY A 141 10.60 13.70 -11.10
CA GLY A 141 9.89 13.00 -12.16
C GLY A 141 9.94 13.72 -13.49
N VAL A 142 9.76 15.04 -13.49
CA VAL A 142 9.86 15.89 -14.68
C VAL A 142 11.27 15.86 -15.27
N GLU A 143 12.29 16.02 -14.42
CA GLU A 143 13.72 16.05 -14.85
C GLU A 143 14.17 14.67 -15.33
N LYS A 144 14.13 13.66 -14.46
CA LYS A 144 14.64 12.31 -14.72
C LYS A 144 13.80 11.55 -15.74
N GLY A 145 12.52 11.84 -15.81
CA GLY A 145 11.62 11.31 -16.82
C GLY A 145 11.75 11.99 -18.20
N HIS A 146 12.49 13.07 -18.32
CA HIS A 146 12.66 13.83 -19.59
C HIS A 146 11.34 14.30 -20.18
N LEU A 147 10.49 14.94 -19.37
CA LEU A 147 9.16 15.43 -19.81
C LEU A 147 9.27 16.45 -20.96
N ALA A 148 10.33 17.26 -21.00
CA ALA A 148 10.54 18.23 -22.07
C ALA A 148 10.61 17.56 -23.47
N ASP A 149 11.23 16.38 -23.57
CA ASP A 149 11.31 15.65 -24.83
C ASP A 149 9.96 15.03 -25.20
N LEU A 150 9.18 14.60 -24.22
CA LEU A 150 7.81 14.14 -24.47
C LEU A 150 6.89 15.27 -24.95
N LYS A 151 7.03 16.47 -24.38
CA LYS A 151 6.31 17.68 -24.85
C LYS A 151 6.69 18.01 -26.31
N LYS A 152 7.96 17.93 -26.68
CA LYS A 152 8.40 18.13 -28.09
C LYS A 152 7.79 17.09 -29.03
N ARG A 153 7.80 15.80 -28.64
CA ARG A 153 7.14 14.73 -29.43
C ARG A 153 5.65 14.96 -29.61
N ARG A 154 4.94 15.38 -28.54
CA ARG A 154 3.54 15.76 -28.63
C ARG A 154 3.32 16.86 -29.67
N ASP A 155 4.12 17.93 -29.60
CA ASP A 155 3.96 19.10 -30.47
C ASP A 155 4.28 18.75 -31.93
N GLN A 156 5.28 17.91 -32.18
CA GLN A 156 5.56 17.37 -33.51
C GLN A 156 4.43 16.49 -34.03
N ALA A 157 3.96 15.53 -33.24
CA ALA A 157 2.85 14.65 -33.62
C ALA A 157 1.59 15.46 -33.99
N ARG A 158 1.28 16.51 -33.22
CA ARG A 158 0.14 17.39 -33.50
C ARG A 158 0.34 18.19 -34.79
N ALA A 159 1.56 18.65 -35.05
CA ALA A 159 1.89 19.34 -36.31
C ALA A 159 1.74 18.39 -37.53
N GLU A 160 1.98 17.09 -37.34
CA GLU A 160 1.75 16.03 -38.33
C GLU A 160 0.26 15.63 -38.44
N GLY A 161 -0.63 16.26 -37.70
CA GLY A 161 -2.06 15.98 -37.73
C GLY A 161 -2.52 14.82 -36.86
N LYS A 162 -1.63 14.24 -36.03
CA LYS A 162 -1.95 13.14 -35.10
C LYS A 162 -2.64 13.66 -33.84
N LEU A 163 -3.44 12.79 -33.20
CA LEU A 163 -3.97 13.04 -31.88
C LEU A 163 -2.95 12.58 -30.82
N TYR A 164 -2.38 13.50 -30.08
CA TYR A 164 -1.43 13.21 -29.03
C TYR A 164 -1.71 14.03 -27.79
N GLY A 165 -1.73 13.37 -26.61
CA GLY A 165 -1.96 13.98 -25.30
C GLY A 165 -0.92 13.59 -24.27
N ILE A 166 -0.76 14.43 -23.24
CA ILE A 166 0.01 14.11 -22.04
C ILE A 166 -0.90 14.34 -20.84
N GLY A 167 -1.06 13.31 -20.00
CA GLY A 167 -1.76 13.38 -18.72
C GLY A 167 -0.79 13.38 -17.55
N TYR A 168 -1.22 13.96 -16.43
CA TYR A 168 -0.48 14.01 -15.16
C TYR A 168 -1.36 13.54 -14.02
N ALA A 169 -0.77 12.93 -12.99
CA ALA A 169 -1.46 12.56 -11.77
C ALA A 169 -0.52 12.70 -10.56
N ALA A 170 -1.04 13.23 -9.45
CA ALA A 170 -0.35 13.33 -8.16
C ALA A 170 -1.17 12.61 -7.09
N ILE A 171 -0.70 11.45 -6.68
CA ILE A 171 -1.44 10.48 -5.88
C ILE A 171 -0.83 10.37 -4.48
N VAL A 172 -1.69 10.36 -3.46
CA VAL A 172 -1.31 10.02 -2.08
C VAL A 172 -2.05 8.75 -1.67
N GLU A 173 -1.34 7.63 -1.55
CA GLU A 173 -1.96 6.34 -1.24
C GLU A 173 -1.82 6.00 0.25
N PRO A 174 -2.95 5.78 0.95
CA PRO A 174 -2.94 5.39 2.36
C PRO A 174 -2.45 3.95 2.54
N ALA A 175 -1.57 3.73 3.50
CA ALA A 175 -1.07 2.42 3.88
C ALA A 175 -1.32 2.12 5.36
N GLN A 176 -1.44 0.83 5.69
CA GLN A 176 -1.74 0.33 7.02
C GLN A 176 -3.01 0.94 7.62
N SER A 177 -4.12 0.74 6.92
CA SER A 177 -5.43 1.18 7.42
C SER A 177 -5.98 0.25 8.49
N ASN A 178 -6.66 0.83 9.48
CA ASN A 178 -7.56 0.09 10.36
C ASN A 178 -8.94 -0.07 9.71
N MET A 179 -9.90 -0.67 10.43
CA MET A 179 -11.28 -0.84 9.95
C MET A 179 -12.20 0.33 10.36
N GLY A 180 -11.66 1.40 10.95
CA GLY A 180 -12.41 2.54 11.46
C GLY A 180 -13.23 3.28 10.41
N TYR A 181 -12.78 3.26 9.15
CA TYR A 181 -13.53 3.86 8.04
C TYR A 181 -14.92 3.24 7.86
N LEU A 182 -15.17 2.00 8.27
CA LEU A 182 -16.49 1.40 8.25
C LEU A 182 -17.45 2.05 9.26
N SER A 183 -16.95 2.74 10.26
CA SER A 183 -17.78 3.45 11.22
C SER A 183 -18.47 4.69 10.61
N ASN A 184 -18.02 5.19 9.45
CA ASN A 184 -18.68 6.28 8.75
C ASN A 184 -20.12 5.97 8.31
N ILE A 185 -20.47 4.68 8.18
CA ILE A 185 -21.85 4.26 7.87
C ILE A 185 -22.77 4.23 9.10
N LEU A 186 -22.21 4.37 10.30
CA LEU A 186 -22.96 4.32 11.55
C LEU A 186 -23.42 5.72 11.97
N PRO A 187 -24.55 5.84 12.69
CA PRO A 187 -24.90 7.07 13.39
C PRO A 187 -23.77 7.52 14.33
N HIS A 188 -23.61 8.84 14.51
CA HIS A 188 -22.53 9.41 15.32
C HIS A 188 -22.43 8.81 16.72
N GLU A 189 -23.56 8.59 17.38
CA GLU A 189 -23.65 8.00 18.73
C GLU A 189 -23.06 6.58 18.81
N GLU A 190 -23.20 5.79 17.74
CA GLU A 190 -22.70 4.42 17.69
C GLU A 190 -21.20 4.35 17.39
N ARG A 191 -20.64 5.34 16.69
CA ARG A 191 -19.22 5.39 16.32
C ARG A 191 -18.33 5.41 17.56
N GLN A 192 -18.71 6.18 18.59
CA GLN A 192 -17.94 6.36 19.82
C GLN A 192 -18.10 5.18 20.78
N ARG A 193 -19.22 4.46 20.71
CA ARG A 193 -19.47 3.31 21.58
C ARG A 193 -18.57 2.12 21.28
N ASN A 194 -18.27 1.88 20.00
CA ASN A 194 -17.45 0.75 19.55
C ASN A 194 -16.41 1.21 18.51
N PRO A 195 -15.37 1.94 18.93
CA PRO A 195 -14.36 2.42 18.01
C PRO A 195 -13.59 1.24 17.38
N LYS A 196 -13.43 1.26 16.06
CA LYS A 196 -12.72 0.23 15.29
C LYS A 196 -11.30 0.66 14.93
N GLY A 197 -10.57 1.20 15.92
CA GLY A 197 -9.23 1.74 15.72
C GLY A 197 -8.11 0.70 15.57
N GLY A 198 -8.37 -0.60 15.80
CA GLY A 198 -7.35 -1.63 15.79
C GLY A 198 -6.82 -1.96 14.39
N ALA A 199 -5.50 -2.11 14.28
CA ALA A 199 -4.81 -2.54 13.06
C ALA A 199 -3.61 -3.44 13.40
N ALA A 200 -3.75 -4.34 14.40
CA ALA A 200 -2.67 -5.18 14.86
C ALA A 200 -2.19 -6.18 13.79
N ALA A 201 -0.87 -6.38 13.73
CA ALA A 201 -0.21 -7.43 12.98
C ALA A 201 0.56 -8.34 13.92
N ASN A 202 0.69 -9.61 13.56
CA ASN A 202 1.38 -10.62 14.34
C ASN A 202 2.33 -11.46 13.49
N ALA A 203 3.47 -11.83 14.06
CA ALA A 203 4.37 -12.81 13.48
C ALA A 203 4.97 -13.67 14.59
N THR A 204 5.14 -14.95 14.34
CA THR A 204 5.75 -15.90 15.27
C THR A 204 7.00 -16.52 14.66
N ILE A 205 8.09 -16.53 15.40
CA ILE A 205 9.34 -17.20 15.02
C ILE A 205 9.58 -18.35 15.97
N THR A 206 9.94 -19.50 15.40
CA THR A 206 10.31 -20.70 16.14
C THR A 206 11.69 -21.16 15.68
N VAL A 207 12.56 -21.49 16.62
CA VAL A 207 13.85 -22.14 16.34
C VAL A 207 13.81 -23.54 16.91
N ASP A 208 13.99 -24.54 16.08
CA ASP A 208 13.94 -25.94 16.48
C ASP A 208 15.24 -26.39 17.16
N PRO A 209 15.29 -27.61 17.75
CA PRO A 209 16.49 -28.12 18.42
C PRO A 209 17.74 -28.27 17.53
N LEU A 210 17.56 -28.26 16.21
CA LEU A 210 18.63 -28.36 15.21
C LEU A 210 19.07 -27.00 14.67
N GLY A 211 18.41 -25.91 15.13
CA GLY A 211 18.70 -24.55 14.71
C GLY A 211 17.95 -24.09 13.46
N THR A 212 16.96 -24.84 12.97
CA THR A 212 16.12 -24.40 11.87
C THR A 212 15.20 -23.28 12.34
N VAL A 213 15.20 -22.17 11.64
CA VAL A 213 14.35 -21.01 11.94
C VAL A 213 13.12 -21.03 11.05
N SER A 214 11.94 -21.00 11.66
CA SER A 214 10.66 -20.95 10.96
C SER A 214 9.87 -19.69 11.34
N VAL A 215 9.24 -19.05 10.36
CA VAL A 215 8.45 -17.83 10.53
C VAL A 215 7.03 -18.08 10.05
N THR A 216 6.04 -17.72 10.86
CA THR A 216 4.63 -17.63 10.48
C THR A 216 4.14 -16.21 10.71
N ALA A 217 3.39 -15.64 9.80
CA ALA A 217 2.86 -14.29 9.90
C ALA A 217 1.38 -14.22 9.49
N ASP A 218 0.66 -13.26 10.03
CA ASP A 218 -0.79 -13.07 9.79
C ASP A 218 -1.09 -12.33 8.46
N SER A 219 -0.25 -12.53 7.45
CA SER A 219 -0.38 -11.91 6.14
C SER A 219 -0.05 -12.91 5.04
N ILE A 220 -1.01 -13.18 4.15
CA ILE A 220 -0.87 -14.11 3.04
C ILE A 220 -0.59 -13.34 1.76
N PRO A 221 0.49 -13.66 1.01
CA PRO A 221 0.85 -12.94 -0.21
C PRO A 221 -0.08 -13.26 -1.38
N GLN A 222 -0.12 -12.32 -2.31
CA GLN A 222 -0.72 -12.45 -3.63
C GLN A 222 0.31 -12.07 -4.72
N GLY A 223 1.56 -12.51 -4.52
CA GLY A 223 2.70 -12.20 -5.40
C GLY A 223 3.62 -11.06 -4.92
N GLN A 224 3.41 -10.51 -3.68
CA GLN A 224 4.22 -9.39 -3.17
C GLN A 224 5.55 -9.80 -2.52
N GLY A 225 5.95 -11.07 -2.57
CA GLY A 225 7.25 -11.51 -2.08
C GLY A 225 7.40 -11.53 -0.54
N HIS A 226 6.33 -11.80 0.20
CA HIS A 226 6.34 -11.83 1.67
C HIS A 226 7.39 -12.79 2.24
N GLN A 227 7.56 -13.98 1.61
CA GLN A 227 8.56 -14.96 2.04
C GLN A 227 9.97 -14.37 2.00
N THR A 228 10.33 -13.73 0.90
CA THR A 228 11.65 -13.10 0.71
C THR A 228 11.90 -12.01 1.73
N ILE A 229 10.94 -11.12 1.93
CA ILE A 229 11.10 -10.00 2.88
C ILE A 229 11.22 -10.51 4.32
N LEU A 230 10.36 -11.43 4.74
CA LEU A 230 10.40 -11.96 6.10
C LEU A 230 11.69 -12.76 6.36
N SER A 231 12.16 -13.54 5.35
CA SER A 231 13.43 -14.25 5.49
C SER A 231 14.62 -13.29 5.60
N GLN A 232 14.64 -12.20 4.81
CA GLN A 232 15.69 -11.17 4.90
C GLN A 232 15.73 -10.53 6.29
N ILE A 233 14.57 -10.06 6.82
CA ILE A 233 14.49 -9.41 8.14
C ILE A 233 15.00 -10.33 9.25
N VAL A 234 14.58 -11.60 9.23
CA VAL A 234 14.97 -12.54 10.30
C VAL A 234 16.45 -12.96 10.16
N ALA A 235 16.91 -13.13 8.94
CA ALA A 235 18.31 -13.45 8.67
C ALA A 235 19.25 -12.34 9.15
N ASP A 236 18.93 -11.08 8.82
CA ASP A 236 19.71 -9.92 9.27
C ASP A 236 19.81 -9.84 10.80
N GLU A 237 18.67 -10.06 11.50
CA GLU A 237 18.64 -9.99 12.97
C GLU A 237 19.37 -11.13 13.65
N LEU A 238 19.34 -12.33 13.08
CA LEU A 238 19.91 -13.53 13.68
C LEU A 238 21.30 -13.89 13.14
N GLY A 239 21.88 -13.08 12.24
CA GLY A 239 23.18 -13.33 11.62
C GLY A 239 23.20 -14.59 10.76
N LEU A 240 22.10 -14.86 10.03
CA LEU A 240 21.91 -16.00 9.15
C LEU A 240 21.78 -15.53 7.69
N THR A 241 21.70 -16.46 6.75
CA THR A 241 21.31 -16.13 5.38
C THR A 241 19.80 -16.36 5.18
N PRO A 242 19.14 -15.65 4.23
CA PRO A 242 17.72 -15.82 3.98
C PRO A 242 17.30 -17.27 3.66
N GLU A 243 18.18 -18.07 3.06
CA GLU A 243 17.96 -19.48 2.75
C GLU A 243 17.85 -20.36 4.00
N ASN A 244 18.39 -19.92 5.12
CA ASN A 244 18.28 -20.61 6.41
C ASN A 244 16.93 -20.37 7.10
N ILE A 245 16.09 -19.46 6.58
CA ILE A 245 14.82 -19.08 7.19
C ILE A 245 13.67 -19.71 6.41
N LYS A 246 12.93 -20.58 7.06
CA LYS A 246 11.72 -21.19 6.50
C LYS A 246 10.51 -20.31 6.81
N VAL A 247 9.97 -19.63 5.80
CA VAL A 247 8.74 -18.85 5.95
C VAL A 247 7.54 -19.72 5.59
N ASN A 248 6.67 -19.97 6.56
CA ASN A 248 5.42 -20.68 6.36
C ASN A 248 4.28 -19.69 6.22
N LEU A 249 3.58 -19.73 5.09
CA LEU A 249 2.42 -18.88 4.76
C LEU A 249 1.09 -19.66 4.80
N ASP A 250 1.12 -20.93 5.18
CA ASP A 250 -0.08 -21.73 5.45
C ASP A 250 -0.62 -21.31 6.84
N PHE A 251 -1.45 -20.29 6.82
CA PHE A 251 -2.01 -19.68 8.01
C PHE A 251 -3.21 -20.46 8.54
N ASP A 252 -3.16 -20.80 9.84
CA ASP A 252 -4.20 -21.55 10.53
C ASP A 252 -4.68 -20.77 11.76
N THR A 253 -5.90 -20.25 11.72
CA THR A 253 -6.49 -19.46 12.80
C THR A 253 -6.69 -20.22 14.12
N ALA A 254 -6.58 -21.56 14.11
CA ALA A 254 -6.66 -22.38 15.32
C ALA A 254 -5.35 -22.38 16.12
N LYS A 255 -4.21 -22.11 15.49
CA LYS A 255 -2.87 -22.22 16.11
C LYS A 255 -1.96 -21.03 15.91
N ASP A 256 -2.26 -20.18 14.90
CA ASP A 256 -1.44 -19.04 14.58
C ASP A 256 -2.04 -17.74 15.18
N ALA A 257 -1.18 -16.81 15.61
CA ALA A 257 -1.64 -15.55 16.15
C ALA A 257 -2.25 -14.67 15.06
N TRP A 258 -3.44 -14.14 15.28
CA TRP A 258 -4.15 -13.31 14.34
C TRP A 258 -4.95 -12.20 15.02
N SER A 259 -5.44 -11.26 14.22
CA SER A 259 -6.31 -10.16 14.64
C SER A 259 -7.40 -9.92 13.62
N ILE A 260 -8.37 -9.05 13.94
CA ILE A 260 -9.42 -8.63 12.99
C ILE A 260 -8.84 -7.97 11.73
N ALA A 261 -7.60 -7.47 11.80
CA ALA A 261 -6.90 -6.87 10.69
C ALA A 261 -6.02 -7.86 9.89
N THR A 262 -6.06 -9.17 10.20
CA THR A 262 -5.28 -10.20 9.49
C THR A 262 -5.57 -10.21 8.00
N GLY A 263 -4.51 -10.25 7.18
CA GLY A 263 -4.55 -10.20 5.71
C GLY A 263 -3.49 -9.27 5.15
N ASN A 264 -3.48 -9.06 3.84
CA ASN A 264 -2.50 -8.22 3.16
C ASN A 264 -3.10 -7.00 2.45
N TYR A 265 -4.25 -6.50 2.87
CA TYR A 265 -4.86 -5.29 2.36
C TYR A 265 -4.16 -4.03 2.87
N SER A 266 -4.39 -2.88 2.19
CA SER A 266 -3.89 -1.55 2.59
C SER A 266 -2.37 -1.51 2.82
N SER A 267 -1.60 -2.24 2.03
CA SER A 267 -0.13 -2.32 2.12
C SER A 267 0.41 -2.58 3.55
N ARG A 268 -0.41 -3.17 4.44
CA ARG A 268 -0.06 -3.38 5.85
C ARG A 268 1.11 -4.33 6.06
N PHE A 269 1.45 -5.14 5.05
CA PHE A 269 2.59 -6.05 5.17
C PHE A 269 3.87 -5.29 5.48
N SER A 270 4.25 -4.31 4.65
CA SER A 270 5.50 -3.58 4.79
C SER A 270 5.56 -2.67 6.03
N SER A 271 4.42 -2.17 6.50
CA SER A 271 4.37 -1.21 7.61
C SER A 271 3.90 -1.82 8.95
N ALA A 272 3.38 -3.05 8.95
CA ALA A 272 2.89 -3.68 10.17
C ALA A 272 3.44 -5.10 10.36
N THR A 273 3.25 -6.02 9.39
CA THR A 273 3.67 -7.41 9.54
C THR A 273 5.18 -7.54 9.64
N THR A 274 5.93 -6.75 8.87
CA THR A 274 7.40 -6.72 8.98
C THR A 274 7.87 -6.22 10.33
N VAL A 275 7.19 -5.22 10.92
CA VAL A 275 7.49 -4.72 12.26
C VAL A 275 7.19 -5.78 13.33
N ALA A 276 6.07 -6.50 13.20
CA ALA A 276 5.76 -7.61 14.10
C ALA A 276 6.81 -8.74 13.99
N CYS A 277 7.26 -9.05 12.76
CA CYS A 277 8.31 -10.03 12.51
C CYS A 277 9.66 -9.60 13.12
N TYR A 278 10.06 -8.34 12.89
CA TYR A 278 11.25 -7.75 13.50
C TYR A 278 11.22 -7.87 15.04
N LYS A 279 10.09 -7.50 15.67
CA LYS A 279 9.92 -7.63 17.13
C LYS A 279 10.01 -9.08 17.61
N ALA A 280 9.48 -10.02 16.84
CA ALA A 280 9.64 -11.45 17.15
C ALA A 280 11.11 -11.88 17.05
N ALA A 281 11.82 -11.45 16.00
CA ALA A 281 13.24 -11.74 15.82
C ALA A 281 14.10 -11.16 16.94
N GLN A 282 13.82 -9.93 17.39
CA GLN A 282 14.49 -9.32 18.55
C GLN A 282 14.30 -10.17 19.83
N LYS A 283 13.08 -10.63 20.10
CA LYS A 283 12.82 -11.51 21.26
C LYS A 283 13.57 -12.84 21.17
N ILE A 284 13.62 -13.45 19.98
CA ILE A 284 14.42 -14.67 19.73
C ILE A 284 15.91 -14.38 19.97
N LYS A 285 16.42 -13.28 19.42
CA LYS A 285 17.81 -12.83 19.58
C LYS A 285 18.19 -12.66 21.05
N ASP A 286 17.35 -11.94 21.81
CA ASP A 286 17.56 -11.75 23.26
C ASP A 286 17.54 -13.05 24.01
N LYS A 287 16.64 -13.98 23.69
CA LYS A 287 16.57 -15.31 24.32
C LYS A 287 17.81 -16.13 24.01
N LEU A 288 18.24 -16.20 22.76
CA LEU A 288 19.44 -16.89 22.34
C LEU A 288 20.72 -16.26 22.93
N ALA A 289 20.78 -14.93 23.02
CA ALA A 289 21.89 -14.23 23.67
C ALA A 289 22.03 -14.62 25.15
N ARG A 290 20.91 -14.69 25.87
CA ARG A 290 20.91 -15.15 27.28
C ARG A 290 21.36 -16.62 27.42
N ILE A 291 20.97 -17.48 26.47
CA ILE A 291 21.42 -18.88 26.45
C ILE A 291 22.93 -18.95 26.16
N ALA A 292 23.40 -18.29 25.10
CA ALA A 292 24.79 -18.28 24.69
C ALA A 292 25.72 -17.66 25.73
N SER A 293 25.25 -16.67 26.49
CA SER A 293 26.03 -16.02 27.56
C SER A 293 26.52 -16.98 28.62
N GLN A 294 25.77 -18.05 28.91
CA GLN A 294 26.16 -19.09 29.84
C GLN A 294 27.34 -19.90 29.27
N THR A 295 27.29 -20.26 28.00
CA THR A 295 28.32 -21.07 27.34
C THR A 295 29.60 -20.26 27.09
N LEU A 296 29.47 -19.01 26.67
CA LEU A 296 30.60 -18.14 26.33
C LEU A 296 31.16 -17.39 27.53
N ASN A 297 30.50 -17.48 28.69
CA ASN A 297 30.85 -16.79 29.94
C ASN A 297 31.02 -15.26 29.76
N VAL A 298 30.08 -14.62 29.05
CA VAL A 298 30.05 -13.18 28.81
C VAL A 298 28.62 -12.62 29.02
N PRO A 299 28.46 -11.34 29.38
CA PRO A 299 27.13 -10.77 29.54
C PRO A 299 26.29 -10.85 28.24
N PRO A 300 24.95 -11.07 28.30
CA PRO A 300 24.10 -11.18 27.13
C PRO A 300 24.22 -10.00 26.16
N LYS A 301 24.49 -8.79 26.67
CA LYS A 301 24.67 -7.58 25.86
C LYS A 301 25.94 -7.57 25.00
N GLN A 302 26.90 -8.47 25.28
CA GLN A 302 28.12 -8.64 24.49
C GLN A 302 27.99 -9.77 23.46
N ILE A 303 26.84 -10.41 23.37
CA ILE A 303 26.61 -11.47 22.39
C ILE A 303 26.25 -10.84 21.05
N GLY A 304 27.03 -11.16 20.02
CA GLY A 304 26.81 -10.84 18.60
C GLY A 304 26.33 -12.06 17.82
N PHE A 305 25.70 -11.77 16.66
CA PHE A 305 25.20 -12.78 15.72
C PHE A 305 25.64 -12.38 14.31
N ALA A 306 26.43 -13.22 13.67
CA ALA A 306 26.84 -13.04 12.26
C ALA A 306 27.31 -14.37 11.67
N ASP A 307 27.15 -14.56 10.38
CA ASP A 307 27.68 -15.69 9.60
C ASP A 307 27.38 -17.08 10.20
N GLY A 308 26.17 -17.23 10.77
CA GLY A 308 25.77 -18.47 11.45
C GLY A 308 26.47 -18.74 12.77
N MET A 309 27.17 -17.74 13.31
CA MET A 309 27.87 -17.81 14.61
C MET A 309 27.19 -16.91 15.64
N VAL A 310 27.31 -17.30 16.89
CA VAL A 310 26.98 -16.52 18.08
C VAL A 310 28.28 -16.33 18.84
N PHE A 311 28.68 -15.09 19.11
CA PHE A 311 30.03 -14.79 19.59
C PHE A 311 30.08 -13.62 20.57
N ASP A 312 31.17 -13.53 21.30
CA ASP A 312 31.51 -12.37 22.11
C ASP A 312 31.97 -11.21 21.21
N THR A 313 31.28 -10.07 21.25
CA THR A 313 31.61 -8.89 20.44
C THR A 313 32.97 -8.26 20.78
N ALA A 314 33.50 -8.53 22.01
CA ALA A 314 34.82 -8.08 22.44
C ALA A 314 35.94 -9.06 22.03
N ASN A 315 35.61 -10.33 21.83
CA ASN A 315 36.55 -11.38 21.41
C ASN A 315 35.85 -12.38 20.48
N PRO A 316 35.75 -12.12 19.17
CA PRO A 316 35.01 -12.97 18.24
C PRO A 316 35.47 -14.42 18.11
N GLU A 317 36.70 -14.76 18.55
CA GLU A 317 37.19 -16.13 18.62
C GLU A 317 36.43 -16.95 19.71
N ASN A 318 35.89 -16.28 20.73
CA ASN A 318 35.01 -16.88 21.73
C ASN A 318 33.60 -16.97 21.14
N SER A 319 33.33 -18.06 20.43
CA SER A 319 32.09 -18.22 19.63
C SER A 319 31.58 -19.65 19.61
N ILE A 320 30.29 -19.80 19.34
CA ILE A 320 29.63 -21.08 19.07
C ILE A 320 28.76 -20.95 17.81
N LYS A 321 28.50 -22.07 17.14
CA LYS A 321 27.58 -22.09 16.01
C LYS A 321 26.14 -21.78 16.45
N PHE A 322 25.38 -21.08 15.64
CA PHE A 322 24.00 -20.70 15.93
C PHE A 322 23.14 -21.89 16.40
N TYR A 323 23.22 -23.03 15.68
CA TYR A 323 22.45 -24.22 16.06
C TYR A 323 22.84 -24.81 17.45
N ARG A 324 24.06 -24.54 17.94
CA ARG A 324 24.46 -24.96 19.30
C ARG A 324 23.80 -24.09 20.35
N ALA A 325 23.70 -22.78 20.13
CA ALA A 325 22.96 -21.89 21.02
C ALA A 325 21.49 -22.27 21.07
N ALA A 326 20.87 -22.47 19.90
CA ALA A 326 19.48 -22.91 19.81
C ALA A 326 19.25 -24.29 20.46
N GLY A 327 20.10 -25.25 20.14
CA GLY A 327 20.02 -26.61 20.67
C GLY A 327 20.16 -26.70 22.20
N ALA A 328 20.93 -25.82 22.83
CA ALA A 328 21.13 -25.82 24.30
C ALA A 328 19.79 -25.68 25.05
N ALA A 329 18.83 -24.93 24.53
CA ALA A 329 17.50 -24.83 25.13
C ALA A 329 16.77 -26.18 25.25
N HIS A 330 17.08 -27.12 24.35
CA HIS A 330 16.39 -28.38 24.23
C HIS A 330 17.19 -29.54 24.82
N TRP A 331 18.53 -29.55 24.60
CA TRP A 331 19.40 -30.64 25.03
C TRP A 331 19.86 -30.53 26.48
N THR A 332 19.95 -29.31 27.02
CA THR A 332 20.43 -29.03 28.38
C THR A 332 19.50 -28.08 29.14
N PRO A 333 18.20 -28.40 29.29
CA PRO A 333 17.22 -27.47 29.87
C PRO A 333 17.56 -27.09 31.32
N GLY A 334 18.27 -27.96 32.07
CA GLY A 334 18.72 -27.64 33.43
C GLY A 334 19.83 -26.60 33.53
N ALA A 335 20.47 -26.25 32.42
CA ALA A 335 21.50 -25.21 32.33
C ALA A 335 20.97 -23.90 31.77
N LEU A 336 19.67 -23.76 31.56
CA LEU A 336 19.06 -22.51 31.12
C LEU A 336 19.10 -21.44 32.22
N PRO A 337 19.16 -20.14 31.85
CA PRO A 337 18.99 -19.06 32.80
C PRO A 337 17.70 -19.19 33.62
N GLU A 338 17.76 -18.82 34.90
CA GLU A 338 16.59 -18.88 35.78
C GLU A 338 15.34 -18.21 35.18
N GLY A 339 14.20 -18.91 35.28
CA GLY A 339 12.91 -18.47 34.74
C GLY A 339 12.77 -18.56 33.22
N MET A 340 13.73 -19.21 32.50
CA MET A 340 13.65 -19.43 31.08
C MET A 340 13.03 -20.77 30.73
N GLU A 341 11.99 -20.75 29.90
CA GLU A 341 11.37 -21.97 29.34
C GLU A 341 12.24 -22.58 28.23
N PRO A 342 12.30 -23.93 28.15
CA PRO A 342 13.08 -24.65 27.12
C PRO A 342 12.45 -24.65 25.74
N CYS A 343 11.83 -23.53 25.34
CA CYS A 343 11.18 -23.34 24.05
C CYS A 343 11.70 -22.07 23.41
N VAL A 344 12.24 -22.15 22.20
CA VAL A 344 12.71 -21.00 21.45
C VAL A 344 11.63 -20.62 20.42
N ARG A 345 10.53 -20.07 20.93
CA ARG A 345 9.40 -19.58 20.15
C ARG A 345 8.91 -18.24 20.72
N GLU A 346 8.82 -17.24 19.85
CA GLU A 346 8.40 -15.92 20.27
C GLU A 346 7.41 -15.30 19.25
N THR A 347 6.42 -14.59 19.76
CA THR A 347 5.46 -13.83 18.95
C THR A 347 5.71 -12.35 19.15
N GLY A 348 5.87 -11.64 18.02
CA GLY A 348 5.85 -10.20 17.95
C GLY A 348 4.47 -9.72 17.51
N SER A 349 4.02 -8.63 18.12
CA SER A 349 2.77 -7.95 17.74
C SER A 349 3.05 -6.47 17.60
N TRP A 350 2.34 -5.83 16.66
CA TRP A 350 2.43 -4.40 16.49
C TRP A 350 1.09 -3.81 16.04
N SER A 351 0.77 -2.62 16.56
CA SER A 351 -0.40 -1.84 16.19
C SER A 351 -0.05 -0.36 16.31
N PRO A 352 -0.34 0.46 15.29
CA PRO A 352 -0.09 1.90 15.36
C PRO A 352 -1.03 2.57 16.35
N PRO A 353 -0.52 3.48 17.20
CA PRO A 353 -1.33 4.18 18.19
C PRO A 353 -2.09 5.40 17.62
N GLU A 354 -1.69 5.91 16.46
CA GLU A 354 -2.15 7.20 15.93
C GLU A 354 -3.39 7.12 15.04
N LEU A 355 -3.99 5.92 14.90
CA LEU A 355 -5.17 5.74 14.06
C LEU A 355 -6.45 6.17 14.78
N GLU A 356 -7.23 7.01 14.11
CA GLU A 356 -8.43 7.64 14.64
C GLU A 356 -9.70 7.09 13.97
N SER A 357 -10.75 6.91 14.75
CA SER A 357 -12.10 6.69 14.23
C SER A 357 -12.74 8.00 13.77
N PRO A 358 -13.80 7.97 12.93
CA PRO A 358 -14.48 9.20 12.50
C PRO A 358 -14.97 10.03 13.69
N ASN A 359 -14.70 11.34 13.64
CA ASN A 359 -15.20 12.31 14.62
C ASN A 359 -16.61 12.83 14.23
N GLU A 360 -17.13 13.81 14.98
CA GLU A 360 -18.45 14.40 14.75
C GLU A 360 -18.56 15.19 13.43
N GLN A 361 -17.44 15.64 12.89
CA GLN A 361 -17.34 16.33 11.60
C GLN A 361 -17.07 15.37 10.44
N ASP A 362 -17.19 14.07 10.65
CA ASP A 362 -16.84 13.02 9.68
C ASP A 362 -15.38 13.02 9.21
N GLN A 363 -14.50 13.69 9.94
CA GLN A 363 -13.06 13.63 9.68
C GLN A 363 -12.49 12.32 10.23
N ILE A 364 -11.56 11.74 9.49
CA ILE A 364 -11.07 10.39 9.75
C ILE A 364 -9.58 10.25 9.44
N ASN A 365 -8.82 9.65 10.35
CA ASN A 365 -7.42 9.25 10.10
C ASN A 365 -7.27 7.75 10.36
N THR A 366 -7.61 6.94 9.38
CA THR A 366 -7.59 5.47 9.48
C THR A 366 -6.35 4.80 8.90
N SER A 367 -5.37 5.59 8.45
CA SER A 367 -4.13 5.06 7.88
C SER A 367 -2.91 5.67 8.56
N LEU A 368 -1.87 4.86 8.75
CA LEU A 368 -0.65 5.28 9.46
C LEU A 368 0.28 6.08 8.58
N THR A 369 0.48 5.65 7.33
CA THR A 369 1.44 6.23 6.40
C THR A 369 0.81 6.49 5.05
N TYR A 370 1.40 7.41 4.31
CA TYR A 370 0.89 7.87 3.04
C TYR A 370 2.03 7.98 2.03
N GLY A 371 2.09 7.02 1.08
CA GLY A 371 3.03 7.10 -0.03
C GLY A 371 2.61 8.15 -1.04
N PHE A 372 3.58 8.81 -1.68
CA PHE A 372 3.34 9.76 -2.75
C PHE A 372 3.81 9.22 -4.09
N VAL A 373 3.01 9.46 -5.12
CA VAL A 373 3.33 9.09 -6.51
C VAL A 373 3.04 10.27 -7.42
N PHE A 374 3.97 10.57 -8.30
CA PHE A 374 3.74 11.46 -9.44
C PHE A 374 3.94 10.71 -10.74
N ASP A 375 2.89 10.69 -11.54
CA ASP A 375 2.84 10.01 -12.83
C ASP A 375 2.61 10.98 -13.98
N TYR A 376 3.19 10.66 -15.14
CA TYR A 376 2.75 11.24 -16.39
C TYR A 376 2.81 10.24 -17.54
N CYS A 377 1.86 10.37 -18.44
CA CYS A 377 1.67 9.47 -19.56
C CYS A 377 1.48 10.25 -20.86
N GLY A 378 2.26 9.89 -21.88
CA GLY A 378 2.06 10.34 -23.25
C GLY A 378 1.29 9.29 -24.04
N VAL A 379 0.22 9.70 -24.70
CA VAL A 379 -0.62 8.81 -25.52
C VAL A 379 -0.83 9.37 -26.92
N GLU A 380 -0.78 8.49 -27.92
CA GLU A 380 -1.18 8.77 -29.31
C GLU A 380 -2.49 8.01 -29.58
N ILE A 381 -3.42 8.67 -30.26
CA ILE A 381 -4.70 8.07 -30.66
C ILE A 381 -4.79 8.08 -32.17
N ASP A 382 -5.03 6.92 -32.76
CA ASP A 382 -5.28 6.78 -34.18
C ASP A 382 -6.65 7.40 -34.53
N ARG A 383 -6.68 8.28 -35.53
CA ARG A 383 -7.90 9.02 -35.90
C ARG A 383 -8.97 8.15 -36.54
N ASP A 384 -8.57 7.12 -37.26
CA ASP A 384 -9.46 6.32 -38.07
C ASP A 384 -10.09 5.18 -37.25
N THR A 385 -9.30 4.61 -36.33
CA THR A 385 -9.68 3.43 -35.54
C THR A 385 -10.04 3.78 -34.09
N GLY A 386 -9.58 4.91 -33.56
CA GLY A 386 -9.67 5.25 -32.15
C GLY A 386 -8.70 4.48 -31.24
N ALA A 387 -7.82 3.67 -31.81
CA ALA A 387 -6.85 2.88 -31.05
C ALA A 387 -5.90 3.79 -30.26
N VAL A 388 -5.75 3.50 -28.97
CA VAL A 388 -4.87 4.23 -28.04
C VAL A 388 -3.55 3.51 -27.91
N LYS A 389 -2.45 4.22 -28.16
CA LYS A 389 -1.10 3.76 -27.92
C LYS A 389 -0.43 4.56 -26.81
N ILE A 390 0.01 3.89 -25.76
CA ILE A 390 0.84 4.49 -24.73
C ILE A 390 2.26 4.63 -25.30
N ASP A 391 2.70 5.87 -25.50
CA ASP A 391 4.04 6.17 -26.02
C ASP A 391 5.09 6.17 -24.91
N LYS A 392 4.74 6.71 -23.75
CA LYS A 392 5.62 6.75 -22.59
C LYS A 392 4.83 6.86 -21.30
N TYR A 393 5.25 6.10 -20.30
CA TYR A 393 4.77 6.23 -18.94
C TYR A 393 5.96 6.42 -17.99
N VAL A 394 5.87 7.42 -17.12
CA VAL A 394 6.88 7.72 -16.10
C VAL A 394 6.20 7.81 -14.77
N THR A 395 6.77 7.20 -13.76
CA THR A 395 6.27 7.17 -12.40
C THR A 395 7.39 7.48 -11.41
N THR A 396 7.12 8.33 -10.44
CA THR A 396 8.05 8.72 -9.36
C THR A 396 7.39 8.38 -8.04
N HIS A 397 8.09 7.61 -7.20
CA HIS A 397 7.54 7.11 -5.95
C HIS A 397 8.31 7.62 -4.74
N ASP A 398 7.57 8.07 -3.72
CA ASP A 398 8.05 8.14 -2.35
C ASP A 398 7.26 7.11 -1.52
N SER A 399 7.93 6.01 -1.22
CA SER A 399 7.38 4.88 -0.46
C SER A 399 8.18 4.61 0.82
N GLY A 400 8.94 5.60 1.30
CA GLY A 400 9.82 5.47 2.44
C GLY A 400 10.99 4.51 2.19
N THR A 401 11.40 3.75 3.19
CA THR A 401 12.50 2.78 3.06
C THR A 401 12.08 1.57 2.23
N ILE A 402 12.77 1.36 1.12
CA ILE A 402 12.55 0.21 0.23
C ILE A 402 13.24 -1.02 0.81
N LEU A 403 12.45 -2.02 1.22
CA LEU A 403 12.97 -3.26 1.84
C LEU A 403 13.66 -4.17 0.81
N ASN A 404 13.12 -4.22 -0.41
CA ASN A 404 13.70 -4.97 -1.51
C ASN A 404 13.36 -4.28 -2.83
N PRO A 405 14.34 -3.65 -3.50
CA PRO A 405 14.11 -2.89 -4.74
C PRO A 405 13.45 -3.71 -5.85
N LEU A 406 13.94 -4.92 -6.11
CA LEU A 406 13.41 -5.78 -7.18
C LEU A 406 11.92 -6.10 -6.98
N ILE A 407 11.53 -6.38 -5.72
CA ILE A 407 10.11 -6.64 -5.39
C ILE A 407 9.29 -5.35 -5.51
N ALA A 408 9.82 -4.21 -5.07
CA ALA A 408 9.15 -2.93 -5.19
C ALA A 408 8.88 -2.56 -6.66
N ASP A 409 9.88 -2.68 -7.53
CA ASP A 409 9.73 -2.45 -8.97
C ASP A 409 8.69 -3.40 -9.58
N GLY A 410 8.72 -4.69 -9.21
CA GLY A 410 7.73 -5.67 -9.63
C GLY A 410 6.29 -5.29 -9.23
N GLN A 411 6.10 -4.66 -8.05
CA GLN A 411 4.81 -4.13 -7.62
C GLN A 411 4.37 -2.94 -8.47
N VAL A 412 5.29 -2.05 -8.85
CA VAL A 412 5.01 -0.92 -9.73
C VAL A 412 4.61 -1.38 -11.12
N PHE A 413 5.38 -2.29 -11.74
CA PHE A 413 5.05 -2.86 -13.05
C PHE A 413 3.67 -3.53 -13.05
N GLY A 414 3.38 -4.35 -12.04
CA GLY A 414 2.09 -5.01 -11.91
C GLY A 414 0.92 -4.03 -11.69
N ALA A 415 1.14 -2.93 -10.96
CA ALA A 415 0.14 -1.89 -10.77
C ALA A 415 -0.14 -1.14 -12.07
N PHE A 416 0.90 -0.82 -12.83
CA PHE A 416 0.78 -0.15 -14.12
C PHE A 416 0.02 -1.04 -15.13
N ALA A 417 0.41 -2.31 -15.28
CA ALA A 417 -0.28 -3.24 -16.18
C ALA A 417 -1.78 -3.36 -15.84
N TRP A 418 -2.09 -3.48 -14.54
CA TRP A 418 -3.49 -3.49 -14.08
C TRP A 418 -4.20 -2.18 -14.36
N GLY A 419 -3.55 -1.04 -14.19
CA GLY A 419 -4.09 0.29 -14.51
C GLY A 419 -4.41 0.45 -15.99
N VAL A 420 -3.55 -0.06 -16.89
CA VAL A 420 -3.80 -0.09 -18.34
C VAL A 420 -5.04 -0.94 -18.66
N GLY A 421 -5.16 -2.12 -18.03
CA GLY A 421 -6.33 -2.97 -18.15
C GLY A 421 -7.62 -2.24 -17.79
N CYS A 422 -7.66 -1.66 -16.61
CA CYS A 422 -8.83 -0.90 -16.12
C CYS A 422 -9.18 0.33 -16.97
N ALA A 423 -8.17 1.00 -17.57
CA ALA A 423 -8.39 2.21 -18.32
C ALA A 423 -8.83 1.97 -19.77
N LEU A 424 -8.41 0.87 -20.39
CA LEU A 424 -8.52 0.69 -21.84
C LEU A 424 -9.24 -0.58 -22.29
N TYR A 425 -9.33 -1.63 -21.42
CA TYR A 425 -9.71 -2.98 -21.90
C TYR A 425 -10.77 -3.67 -21.04
N GLU A 426 -10.62 -3.65 -19.72
CA GLU A 426 -11.39 -4.52 -18.83
C GLU A 426 -12.76 -3.90 -18.48
N GLU A 427 -13.85 -4.57 -18.88
CA GLU A 427 -15.20 -4.11 -18.59
C GLU A 427 -16.15 -5.28 -18.31
N PHE A 428 -16.98 -5.18 -17.28
CA PHE A 428 -18.12 -6.06 -17.05
C PHE A 428 -19.36 -5.53 -17.78
N VAL A 429 -19.65 -6.11 -18.92
CA VAL A 429 -20.81 -5.73 -19.77
C VAL A 429 -22.02 -6.59 -19.46
N TYR A 430 -23.16 -5.94 -19.24
CA TYR A 430 -24.46 -6.59 -19.05
C TYR A 430 -25.40 -6.24 -20.20
N GLY A 431 -26.15 -7.22 -20.68
CA GLY A 431 -27.21 -7.00 -21.65
C GLY A 431 -28.42 -6.28 -21.01
N GLU A 432 -29.34 -5.78 -21.83
CA GLU A 432 -30.58 -5.17 -21.34
C GLU A 432 -31.44 -6.15 -20.53
N ASP A 433 -31.37 -7.42 -20.84
CA ASP A 433 -32.00 -8.53 -20.13
C ASP A 433 -31.28 -8.93 -18.82
N GLY A 434 -30.20 -8.25 -18.46
CA GLY A 434 -29.36 -8.55 -17.31
C GLY A 434 -28.36 -9.71 -17.52
N SER A 435 -28.29 -10.28 -18.73
CA SER A 435 -27.29 -11.33 -19.04
C SER A 435 -25.87 -10.78 -19.01
N PHE A 436 -24.93 -11.52 -18.42
CA PHE A 436 -23.51 -11.17 -18.37
C PHE A 436 -22.83 -11.52 -19.69
N LYS A 437 -22.29 -10.53 -20.39
CA LYS A 437 -21.73 -10.67 -21.74
C LYS A 437 -20.24 -10.95 -21.77
N THR A 438 -19.47 -10.46 -20.79
CA THR A 438 -18.01 -10.59 -20.74
C THR A 438 -17.57 -11.75 -19.82
N GLY A 439 -18.14 -12.94 -20.05
CA GLY A 439 -17.92 -14.13 -19.23
C GLY A 439 -16.68 -14.97 -19.58
N THR A 440 -16.00 -14.65 -20.68
CA THR A 440 -14.82 -15.35 -21.15
C THR A 440 -13.67 -14.38 -21.40
N PHE A 441 -12.42 -14.87 -21.46
CA PHE A 441 -11.27 -14.01 -21.84
C PHE A 441 -11.27 -13.60 -23.32
N ALA A 442 -12.19 -14.10 -24.14
CA ALA A 442 -12.40 -13.58 -25.47
C ALA A 442 -13.19 -12.25 -25.46
N ASP A 443 -14.00 -12.03 -24.43
CA ASP A 443 -14.87 -10.88 -24.29
C ASP A 443 -14.35 -9.89 -23.22
N TYR A 444 -13.83 -10.42 -22.10
CA TYR A 444 -13.16 -9.66 -21.05
C TYR A 444 -11.68 -9.55 -21.38
N LEU A 445 -11.29 -8.42 -21.95
CA LEU A 445 -9.95 -8.23 -22.48
C LEU A 445 -8.96 -7.85 -21.37
N VAL A 446 -8.00 -8.74 -21.11
CA VAL A 446 -6.87 -8.46 -20.24
C VAL A 446 -5.69 -8.00 -21.11
N PRO A 447 -5.00 -6.89 -20.79
CA PRO A 447 -3.89 -6.42 -21.61
C PRO A 447 -2.74 -7.44 -21.64
N THR A 448 -2.11 -7.56 -22.80
CA THR A 448 -0.93 -8.40 -23.01
C THR A 448 0.36 -7.56 -22.91
N ILE A 449 1.51 -8.20 -23.04
CA ILE A 449 2.81 -7.50 -23.06
C ILE A 449 2.93 -6.49 -24.23
N HIS A 450 2.09 -6.63 -25.26
CA HIS A 450 2.12 -5.72 -26.41
C HIS A 450 1.43 -4.37 -26.14
N GLU A 451 0.44 -4.35 -25.24
CA GLU A 451 -0.30 -3.15 -24.87
C GLU A 451 0.31 -2.42 -23.69
N VAL A 452 1.14 -3.12 -22.89
CA VAL A 452 1.74 -2.55 -21.67
C VAL A 452 3.22 -2.24 -21.94
N PRO A 453 3.59 -0.99 -22.24
CA PRO A 453 4.99 -0.63 -22.39
C PRO A 453 5.69 -0.67 -21.02
N GLU A 454 7.02 -0.78 -21.04
CA GLU A 454 7.82 -0.70 -19.82
C GLU A 454 7.72 0.73 -19.22
N PRO A 455 7.23 0.90 -18.00
CA PRO A 455 7.23 2.19 -17.34
C PRO A 455 8.64 2.58 -16.92
N LYS A 456 8.93 3.87 -16.95
CA LYS A 456 10.15 4.41 -16.34
C LYS A 456 9.87 4.76 -14.88
N ILE A 457 10.56 4.07 -13.98
CA ILE A 457 10.52 4.30 -12.53
C ILE A 457 11.69 5.21 -12.13
#